data_de6776fd254b66299b628b3a9a029199
#
_entry.id   de6776fd254b66299b628b3a9a029199
#
_cell.length_a   1.000
_cell.length_b   1.000
_cell.length_c   1.000
_cell.angle_alpha   90.00
_cell.angle_beta   90.00
_cell.angle_gamma   90.00
#
_symmetry.space_group_name_H-M   'P 1'
#
loop_
_entity.id
_entity.type
_entity.pdbx_description
1 polymer ?
#
loop_
_entity_poly.entity_id
_entity_poly.type
_entity_poly.pdbx_seq_one_letter_code
_entity_poly.pdbx_strand_id
1 'polypeptide(L)'
;LDEFSDKEIIIQDRIKAELIGEGDTKLLLKKLAPTRLVKNAFREAVEEAEDSGATPEELRILLGRGRAKKGIFEGDLEEGELEIGQVSAIISCRQSVSEVMTELVEAWQRAAEKKYF
;
A
#
# COMPACT_ATOMS: atom_id res chain seq x y z
N LEU A 1 7.91 2.54 -16.26
CA LEU A 1 8.29 3.52 -15.21
C LEU A 1 9.61 3.07 -14.60
N ASP A 2 10.66 3.84 -14.81
CA ASP A 2 11.99 3.51 -14.28
C ASP A 2 12.19 4.02 -12.84
N GLU A 3 11.35 4.97 -12.39
CA GLU A 3 11.47 5.61 -11.08
C GLU A 3 10.10 5.83 -10.43
N PHE A 4 10.07 5.80 -9.11
CA PHE A 4 8.90 6.21 -8.35
C PHE A 4 8.65 7.71 -8.50
N SER A 5 7.39 8.10 -8.57
CA SER A 5 7.02 9.51 -8.58
C SER A 5 7.24 10.16 -7.20
N ASP A 6 7.33 11.49 -7.16
CA ASP A 6 7.44 12.22 -5.89
C ASP A 6 6.24 11.96 -4.97
N LYS A 7 5.06 11.72 -5.55
CA LYS A 7 3.85 11.36 -4.80
C LYS A 7 3.98 9.99 -4.13
N GLU A 8 4.57 9.01 -4.81
CA GLU A 8 4.84 7.69 -4.22
C GLU A 8 5.84 7.78 -3.08
N ILE A 9 6.83 8.66 -3.17
CA ILE A 9 7.78 8.90 -2.07
C ILE A 9 7.05 9.49 -0.86
N ILE A 10 6.19 10.48 -1.04
CA ILE A 10 5.39 11.07 0.03
C ILE A 10 4.53 10.01 0.71
N ILE A 11 3.90 9.14 -0.09
CA ILE A 11 3.12 8.01 0.43
C ILE A 11 4.01 7.06 1.23
N GLN A 12 5.18 6.70 0.73
CA GLN A 12 6.12 5.84 1.44
C GLN A 12 6.60 6.44 2.76
N ASP A 13 6.90 7.73 2.79
CA ASP A 13 7.31 8.43 4.01
C ASP A 13 6.18 8.45 5.03
N ARG A 14 4.95 8.69 4.59
CA ARG A 14 3.76 8.65 5.45
C ARG A 14 3.54 7.25 6.01
N ILE A 15 3.70 6.21 5.20
CA ILE A 15 3.59 4.82 5.63
C ILE A 15 4.64 4.46 6.66
N LYS A 16 5.89 4.85 6.45
CA LYS A 16 6.96 4.64 7.42
C LYS A 16 6.67 5.33 8.74
N ALA A 17 6.19 6.57 8.69
CA ALA A 17 5.78 7.30 9.87
C ALA A 17 4.64 6.60 10.62
N GLU A 18 3.67 6.04 9.90
CA GLU A 18 2.56 5.29 10.47
C GLU A 18 2.98 3.95 11.07
N LEU A 19 3.91 3.24 10.43
CA LEU A 19 4.39 1.95 10.93
C LEU A 19 5.29 2.08 12.15
N ILE A 20 5.91 3.25 12.35
CA ILE A 20 6.68 3.59 13.55
C ILE A 20 5.76 4.15 14.65
N GLY A 21 4.60 4.69 14.29
CA GLY A 21 3.62 5.27 15.20
C GLY A 21 2.51 4.30 15.61
N GLU A 22 1.41 4.85 16.15
CA GLU A 22 0.23 4.08 16.59
C GLU A 22 -0.68 3.61 15.44
N GLY A 23 -0.38 3.99 14.21
CA GLY A 23 -1.26 3.83 13.06
C GLY A 23 -0.79 2.84 12.00
N ASP A 24 -0.51 1.59 12.38
CA ASP A 24 -0.21 0.55 11.40
C ASP A 24 -1.26 0.45 10.28
N THR A 25 -0.82 -0.03 9.12
CA THR A 25 -1.73 -0.35 8.01
C THR A 25 -2.75 -1.41 8.44
N LYS A 26 -3.97 -1.32 7.95
CA LYS A 26 -5.04 -2.24 8.32
C LYS A 26 -5.63 -2.94 7.09
N LEU A 27 -5.87 -4.24 7.22
CA LEU A 27 -6.54 -5.04 6.19
C LEU A 27 -8.05 -4.86 6.31
N LEU A 28 -8.65 -4.21 5.33
CA LEU A 28 -10.08 -3.88 5.25
C LEU A 28 -10.69 -4.36 3.94
N LEU A 29 -11.95 -4.03 3.68
CA LEU A 29 -12.70 -4.40 2.47
C LEU A 29 -12.74 -5.93 2.24
N LYS A 30 -12.75 -6.71 3.30
CA LYS A 30 -12.70 -8.18 3.23
C LYS A 30 -13.91 -8.80 2.51
N LYS A 31 -15.05 -8.13 2.53
CA LYS A 31 -16.26 -8.56 1.81
C LYS A 31 -16.22 -8.29 0.31
N LEU A 32 -15.30 -7.46 -0.16
CA LEU A 32 -15.07 -7.16 -1.57
C LEU A 32 -13.79 -7.84 -2.06
N ALA A 33 -12.67 -7.20 -1.83
CA ALA A 33 -11.33 -7.73 -2.06
C ALA A 33 -10.46 -7.24 -0.89
N PRO A 34 -9.93 -8.14 -0.06
CA PRO A 34 -9.11 -7.73 1.08
C PRO A 34 -7.97 -6.81 0.65
N THR A 35 -7.94 -5.60 1.18
CA THR A 35 -7.00 -4.55 0.80
C THR A 35 -6.36 -3.98 2.06
N ARG A 36 -5.04 -3.88 2.06
CA ARG A 36 -4.31 -3.25 3.14
C ARG A 36 -4.19 -1.75 2.87
N LEU A 37 -4.74 -0.95 3.77
CA LEU A 37 -4.88 0.49 3.64
C LEU A 37 -4.01 1.25 4.65
N VAL A 38 -3.45 2.36 4.19
CA VAL A 38 -2.81 3.38 5.03
C VAL A 38 -3.90 4.17 5.75
N LYS A 39 -3.61 4.64 6.95
CA LYS A 39 -4.54 5.48 7.72
C LYS A 39 -4.75 6.83 7.05
N ASN A 40 -6.00 7.12 6.75
CA ASN A 40 -6.49 8.40 6.21
C ASN A 40 -8.01 8.48 6.43
N ALA A 41 -8.63 9.57 6.03
CA ALA A 41 -10.07 9.76 6.19
C ALA A 41 -10.89 8.67 5.48
N PHE A 42 -10.49 8.25 4.30
CA PHE A 42 -11.16 7.16 3.58
C PHE A 42 -11.10 5.84 4.34
N ARG A 43 -9.92 5.44 4.85
CA ARG A 43 -9.79 4.22 5.66
C ARG A 43 -10.65 4.27 6.91
N GLU A 44 -10.70 5.39 7.60
CA GLU A 44 -11.53 5.56 8.80
C GLU A 44 -13.02 5.39 8.48
N ALA A 45 -13.48 5.94 7.36
CA ALA A 45 -14.86 5.77 6.89
C ALA A 45 -15.19 4.30 6.55
N VAL A 46 -14.26 3.58 5.91
CA VAL A 46 -14.40 2.14 5.62
C VAL A 46 -14.47 1.33 6.91
N GLU A 47 -13.59 1.61 7.85
CA GLU A 47 -13.52 0.93 9.14
C GLU A 47 -14.82 1.11 9.94
N GLU A 48 -15.34 2.33 10.01
CA GLU A 48 -16.61 2.64 10.65
C GLU A 48 -17.79 1.92 9.98
N ALA A 49 -17.82 1.89 8.65
CA ALA A 49 -18.86 1.18 7.90
C ALA A 49 -18.80 -0.33 8.15
N GLU A 50 -17.61 -0.93 8.14
CA GLU A 50 -17.45 -2.37 8.41
C GLU A 50 -17.83 -2.71 9.86
N ASP A 51 -17.43 -1.91 10.82
CA ASP A 51 -17.78 -2.10 12.24
C ASP A 51 -19.29 -1.96 12.49
N SER A 52 -19.97 -1.17 11.69
CA SER A 52 -21.44 -1.01 11.70
C SER A 52 -22.19 -2.10 10.92
N GLY A 53 -21.47 -3.06 10.34
CA GLY A 53 -22.05 -4.18 9.61
C GLY A 53 -22.48 -3.89 8.18
N ALA A 54 -21.80 -2.97 7.49
CA ALA A 54 -22.10 -2.61 6.10
C ALA A 54 -22.11 -3.83 5.17
N THR A 55 -23.07 -3.83 4.25
CA THR A 55 -23.16 -4.85 3.20
C THR A 55 -22.08 -4.64 2.13
N PRO A 56 -21.78 -5.68 1.31
CA PRO A 56 -20.86 -5.49 0.17
C PRO A 56 -21.29 -4.36 -0.78
N GLU A 57 -22.59 -4.17 -0.99
CA GLU A 57 -23.12 -3.10 -1.84
C GLU A 57 -22.85 -1.72 -1.25
N GLU A 58 -23.06 -1.56 0.05
CA GLU A 58 -22.77 -0.32 0.77
C GLU A 58 -21.28 0.02 0.73
N LEU A 59 -20.42 -0.98 0.88
CA LEU A 59 -18.98 -0.80 0.76
C LEU A 59 -18.53 -0.44 -0.66
N ARG A 60 -19.18 -1.01 -1.71
CA ARG A 60 -18.91 -0.63 -3.10
C ARG A 60 -19.30 0.83 -3.38
N ILE A 61 -20.42 1.28 -2.81
CA ILE A 61 -20.85 2.67 -2.93
C ILE A 61 -19.87 3.61 -2.23
N LEU A 62 -19.43 3.26 -1.03
CA LEU A 62 -18.45 4.04 -0.27
C LEU A 62 -17.10 4.11 -0.99
N LEU A 63 -16.62 2.97 -1.52
CA LEU A 63 -15.40 2.90 -2.30
C LEU A 63 -15.49 3.78 -3.56
N GLY A 64 -16.60 3.69 -4.30
CA GLY A 64 -16.80 4.42 -5.54
C GLY A 64 -15.87 3.96 -6.66
N ARG A 65 -15.73 4.79 -7.68
CA ARG A 65 -14.84 4.55 -8.83
C ARG A 65 -13.59 5.44 -8.77
N GLY A 66 -12.43 4.87 -9.12
CA GLY A 66 -11.21 5.63 -9.24
C GLY A 66 -10.60 6.11 -7.92
N ARG A 67 -10.97 5.51 -6.80
CA ARG A 67 -10.47 5.88 -5.48
C ARG A 67 -8.97 5.65 -5.36
N ALA A 68 -8.45 4.53 -5.87
CA ALA A 68 -7.01 4.25 -5.93
C ALA A 68 -6.29 5.23 -6.85
N LYS A 69 -6.85 5.53 -8.03
CA LYS A 69 -6.32 6.56 -8.94
C LYS A 69 -6.21 7.91 -8.24
N LYS A 70 -7.25 8.30 -7.52
CA LYS A 70 -7.30 9.55 -6.75
C LYS A 70 -6.14 9.65 -5.74
N GLY A 71 -5.83 8.57 -5.05
CA GLY A 71 -4.72 8.51 -4.11
C GLY A 71 -3.35 8.49 -4.80
N ILE A 72 -3.15 7.52 -5.69
CA ILE A 72 -1.83 7.22 -6.27
C ILE A 72 -1.42 8.26 -7.32
N PHE A 73 -2.29 8.60 -8.26
CA PHE A 73 -1.96 9.47 -9.38
C PHE A 73 -2.33 10.93 -9.15
N GLU A 74 -3.41 11.21 -8.46
CA GLU A 74 -3.86 12.58 -8.18
C GLU A 74 -3.31 13.13 -6.86
N GLY A 75 -2.78 12.26 -5.99
CA GLY A 75 -2.12 12.63 -4.75
C GLY A 75 -3.06 13.08 -3.63
N ASP A 76 -4.32 12.66 -3.67
CA ASP A 76 -5.24 12.87 -2.57
C ASP A 76 -4.99 11.86 -1.46
N LEU A 77 -4.22 12.28 -0.47
CA LEU A 77 -3.81 11.42 0.64
C LEU A 77 -4.91 11.21 1.70
N GLU A 78 -5.98 11.97 1.67
CA GLU A 78 -7.07 11.86 2.64
C GLU A 78 -8.24 11.01 2.13
N GLU A 79 -8.67 11.26 0.89
CA GLU A 79 -9.82 10.59 0.29
C GLU A 79 -9.44 9.46 -0.67
N GLY A 80 -8.17 9.33 -1.00
CA GLY A 80 -7.66 8.26 -1.86
C GLY A 80 -7.59 6.92 -1.16
N GLU A 81 -7.77 5.85 -1.91
CA GLU A 81 -7.47 4.49 -1.47
C GLU A 81 -5.95 4.28 -1.59
N LEU A 82 -5.26 4.29 -0.45
CA LEU A 82 -3.81 4.15 -0.38
C LEU A 82 -3.46 2.71 0.01
N GLU A 83 -3.30 1.88 -1.01
CA GLU A 83 -2.94 0.47 -0.85
C GLU A 83 -1.45 0.29 -0.66
N ILE A 84 -1.06 -0.61 0.25
CA ILE A 84 0.36 -0.89 0.48
C ILE A 84 0.58 -2.23 1.15
N GLY A 85 1.77 -2.79 0.93
CA GLY A 85 2.24 -3.95 1.66
C GLY A 85 3.01 -3.56 2.94
N GLN A 86 2.99 -4.44 3.95
CA GLN A 86 3.73 -4.23 5.20
C GLN A 86 5.24 -4.12 4.98
N VAL A 87 5.77 -4.77 3.96
CA VAL A 87 7.20 -4.73 3.60
C VAL A 87 7.70 -3.32 3.27
N SER A 88 6.80 -2.39 2.95
CA SER A 88 7.14 -0.99 2.71
C SER A 88 7.89 -0.33 3.87
N ALA A 89 7.69 -0.80 5.10
CA ALA A 89 8.38 -0.30 6.28
C ALA A 89 9.91 -0.49 6.21
N ILE A 90 10.38 -1.51 5.52
CA ILE A 90 11.82 -1.80 5.39
C ILE A 90 12.46 -1.19 4.13
N ILE A 91 11.67 -0.58 3.26
CA ILE A 91 12.19 0.11 2.08
C ILE A 91 12.86 1.40 2.55
N SER A 92 14.14 1.54 2.28
CA SER A 92 14.98 2.63 2.78
C SER A 92 15.38 3.64 1.71
N CYS A 93 15.23 3.32 0.45
CA CYS A 93 15.64 4.17 -0.67
C CYS A 93 14.70 4.00 -1.86
N ARG A 94 14.76 5.00 -2.73
CA ARG A 94 14.12 4.99 -4.03
C ARG A 94 15.04 4.33 -5.04
N GLN A 95 14.53 3.40 -5.80
CA GLN A 95 15.28 2.67 -6.83
C GLN A 95 14.54 2.70 -8.16
N SER A 96 15.28 2.69 -9.25
CA SER A 96 14.71 2.44 -10.57
C SER A 96 14.26 0.97 -10.70
N VAL A 97 13.37 0.69 -11.63
CA VAL A 97 12.97 -0.69 -11.95
C VAL A 97 14.17 -1.53 -12.35
N SER A 98 15.11 -0.96 -13.10
CA SER A 98 16.35 -1.63 -13.51
C SER A 98 17.20 -2.06 -12.31
N GLU A 99 17.38 -1.17 -11.33
CA GLU A 99 18.12 -1.48 -10.10
C GLU A 99 17.45 -2.59 -9.29
N VAL A 100 16.14 -2.53 -9.13
CA VAL A 100 15.37 -3.57 -8.41
C VAL A 100 15.50 -4.92 -9.10
N MET A 101 15.36 -4.96 -10.44
CA MET A 101 15.48 -6.21 -11.20
C MET A 101 16.90 -6.78 -11.14
N THR A 102 17.91 -5.93 -11.19
CA THR A 102 19.31 -6.35 -11.05
C THR A 102 19.55 -6.99 -9.68
N GLU A 103 19.12 -6.36 -8.61
CA GLU A 103 19.23 -6.90 -7.25
C GLU A 103 18.52 -8.24 -7.09
N LEU A 104 17.31 -8.37 -7.64
CA LEU A 104 16.53 -9.60 -7.59
C LEU A 104 17.25 -10.75 -8.29
N VAL A 105 17.76 -10.52 -9.50
CA VAL A 105 18.49 -11.54 -10.27
C VAL A 105 19.78 -11.96 -9.56
N GLU A 106 20.57 -10.99 -9.09
CA GLU A 106 21.81 -11.28 -8.35
C GLU A 106 21.55 -12.02 -7.04
N ALA A 107 20.52 -11.63 -6.29
CA ALA A 107 20.12 -12.30 -5.07
C ALA A 107 19.67 -13.74 -5.33
N TRP A 108 18.90 -13.94 -6.41
CA TRP A 108 18.47 -15.27 -6.84
C TRP A 108 19.66 -16.15 -7.23
N GLN A 109 20.62 -15.63 -7.99
CA GLN A 109 21.84 -16.36 -8.37
C GLN A 109 22.64 -16.78 -7.14
N ARG A 110 22.87 -15.88 -6.19
CA ARG A 110 23.55 -16.19 -4.93
C ARG A 110 22.81 -17.26 -4.12
N ALA A 111 21.48 -17.19 -4.06
CA ALA A 111 20.68 -18.18 -3.37
C ALA A 111 20.73 -19.56 -4.04
N ALA A 112 20.74 -19.60 -5.38
CA ALA A 112 20.83 -20.84 -6.16
C ALA A 112 22.18 -21.55 -5.99
N GLU A 113 23.26 -20.82 -5.73
CA GLU A 113 24.60 -21.36 -5.49
C GLU A 113 24.77 -21.98 -4.08
N LYS A 114 23.92 -21.60 -3.13
CA LYS A 114 23.96 -22.14 -1.78
C LYS A 114 23.35 -23.54 -1.74
N LYS A 115 24.10 -24.45 -1.13
CA LYS A 115 23.59 -25.79 -0.82
C LYS A 115 22.97 -25.78 0.57
N TYR A 116 21.66 -25.96 0.64
CA TYR A 116 20.91 -26.00 1.91
C TYR A 116 20.82 -27.41 2.52
N PHE A 117 21.38 -28.40 1.83
CA PHE A 117 21.35 -29.80 2.24
C PHE A 117 22.74 -30.38 2.31
#